data_c69840339699c4344f9b7a897e2793d7
#
_entry.id   c69840339699c4344f9b7a897e2793d7
#
_cell.length_a   1.000
_cell.length_b   1.000
_cell.length_c   1.000
_cell.angle_alpha   90.00
_cell.angle_beta   90.00
_cell.angle_gamma   90.00
#
_symmetry.space_group_name_H-M   'P 1'
#
loop_
_entity.id
_entity.type
_entity.pdbx_description
1 polymer ?
#
loop_
_entity_poly.entity_id
_entity_poly.type
_entity_poly.pdbx_seq_one_letter_code
_entity_poly.pdbx_strand_id
1 'polypeptide(L)'
;MAAIPEKNKAGPKIGLVLGGGGALGGIYEIGALRALDEALDGLDFNDLYVYVGVSAGAFVAANLANQMTTAQMCRIFVKNEADVHPFHPGVFYRPALREYLRRAVSIPGLVMEACAKFIENPRDQSLLEAMTILAQAAPSGLFENEGLHEYLERSYSLLGRTNDFRKLSRRLYLIAADLESSDAVRFGSPGYDHVPISKAVQASVAAPGIYTPVEIDGRHYVDGILRKGMHASVALEDGADLVVAINPVVPIDVQQAVEAGTMAQGALLNKGMPNIWSQTYRTMVYSRMRAGMAMYESEYPDADIVLFEPARYDAKLFFSNVFSFQSRRIVCEHAYQMTRQDLLHRYDALSEQFAPYGVTIRRDILEDEQRTISTSLYGEMLPVYVANEKRSNVSYLSRIGNSLEGVADLLQSAKNII
;
A
#
# COMPACT_ATOMS: atom_id res chain seq x y z
N MET A 1 -5.17 -8.74 46.89
CA MET A 1 -6.12 -8.17 45.90
C MET A 1 -5.56 -6.82 45.53
N ALA A 2 -4.85 -6.72 44.43
CA ALA A 2 -4.39 -5.45 43.87
C ALA A 2 -5.54 -4.85 43.09
N ALA A 3 -5.85 -3.59 43.35
CA ALA A 3 -6.90 -2.86 42.68
C ALA A 3 -6.54 -2.73 41.16
N ILE A 4 -7.44 -3.21 40.31
CA ILE A 4 -7.38 -2.96 38.86
C ILE A 4 -7.55 -1.45 38.70
N PRO A 5 -6.65 -0.75 38.00
CA PRO A 5 -6.83 0.69 37.76
C PRO A 5 -8.09 0.92 36.94
N GLU A 6 -8.99 1.78 37.41
CA GLU A 6 -10.15 2.27 36.67
C GLU A 6 -9.67 2.95 35.37
N LYS A 7 -9.67 2.21 34.26
CA LYS A 7 -9.48 2.78 32.92
C LYS A 7 -10.71 3.61 32.53
N ASN A 8 -10.47 4.79 32.02
CA ASN A 8 -11.32 5.87 31.58
C ASN A 8 -12.75 5.50 31.13
N LYS A 9 -13.73 6.36 31.46
CA LYS A 9 -15.14 6.32 31.02
C LYS A 9 -15.38 6.48 29.50
N ALA A 10 -14.34 6.73 28.70
CA ALA A 10 -14.38 6.63 27.24
C ALA A 10 -13.85 5.23 26.88
N GLY A 11 -14.55 4.49 26.00
CA GLY A 11 -14.11 3.14 25.56
C GLY A 11 -12.67 3.10 25.08
N PRO A 12 -12.09 1.89 24.89
CA PRO A 12 -10.69 1.71 24.53
C PRO A 12 -10.39 2.38 23.18
N LYS A 13 -9.24 3.04 23.08
CA LYS A 13 -8.78 3.69 21.85
C LYS A 13 -8.01 2.70 21.00
N ILE A 14 -8.67 2.08 20.04
CA ILE A 14 -8.07 1.09 19.16
C ILE A 14 -7.65 1.75 17.84
N GLY A 15 -6.37 1.63 17.51
CA GLY A 15 -5.78 2.11 16.26
C GLY A 15 -5.52 0.98 15.27
N LEU A 16 -5.62 1.29 13.97
CA LEU A 16 -5.23 0.40 12.89
C LEU A 16 -4.01 0.95 12.16
N VAL A 17 -3.00 0.12 11.98
CA VAL A 17 -1.78 0.50 11.26
C VAL A 17 -1.55 -0.47 10.11
N LEU A 18 -1.54 0.06 8.88
CA LEU A 18 -1.39 -0.70 7.65
C LEU A 18 -0.06 -0.38 6.98
N GLY A 19 0.71 -1.42 6.70
CA GLY A 19 2.03 -1.33 6.10
C GLY A 19 1.98 -1.11 4.59
N GLY A 20 3.15 -1.03 3.96
CA GLY A 20 3.24 -0.99 2.51
C GLY A 20 3.22 -2.40 1.90
N GLY A 21 3.56 -2.50 0.62
CA GLY A 21 3.70 -3.79 -0.07
C GLY A 21 3.27 -3.78 -1.53
N GLY A 22 3.09 -2.59 -2.10
CA GLY A 22 2.60 -2.43 -3.47
C GLY A 22 1.18 -2.97 -3.65
N ALA A 23 0.74 -3.13 -4.89
CA ALA A 23 -0.63 -3.54 -5.20
C ALA A 23 -1.04 -4.88 -4.55
N LEU A 24 -0.14 -5.87 -4.50
CA LEU A 24 -0.43 -7.16 -3.85
C LEU A 24 -0.41 -7.07 -2.33
N GLY A 25 0.41 -6.16 -1.76
CA GLY A 25 0.37 -5.89 -0.31
C GLY A 25 -0.99 -5.37 0.13
N GLY A 26 -1.56 -4.41 -0.60
CA GLY A 26 -2.92 -3.92 -0.32
C GLY A 26 -4.00 -5.01 -0.48
N ILE A 27 -3.84 -5.90 -1.46
CA ILE A 27 -4.73 -7.07 -1.61
C ILE A 27 -4.59 -8.05 -0.44
N TYR A 28 -3.36 -8.27 0.05
CA TYR A 28 -3.11 -9.05 1.26
C TYR A 28 -3.81 -8.42 2.48
N GLU A 29 -3.64 -7.11 2.68
CA GLU A 29 -4.29 -6.37 3.78
C GLU A 29 -5.81 -6.48 3.74
N ILE A 30 -6.42 -6.37 2.55
CA ILE A 30 -7.87 -6.54 2.38
C ILE A 30 -8.31 -7.94 2.81
N GLY A 31 -7.57 -8.98 2.43
CA GLY A 31 -7.86 -10.36 2.84
C GLY A 31 -7.70 -10.58 4.34
N ALA A 32 -6.62 -10.08 4.93
CA ALA A 32 -6.36 -10.14 6.36
C ALA A 32 -7.41 -9.37 7.17
N LEU A 33 -7.73 -8.14 6.75
CA LEU A 33 -8.79 -7.32 7.37
C LEU A 33 -10.15 -8.02 7.32
N ARG A 34 -10.50 -8.68 6.21
CA ARG A 34 -11.75 -9.42 6.13
C ARG A 34 -11.80 -10.57 7.13
N ALA A 35 -10.69 -11.29 7.32
CA ALA A 35 -10.62 -12.34 8.33
C ALA A 35 -10.76 -11.80 9.77
N LEU A 36 -10.09 -10.68 10.05
CA LEU A 36 -10.18 -10.01 11.36
C LEU A 36 -11.58 -9.47 11.63
N ASP A 37 -12.20 -8.82 10.64
CA ASP A 37 -13.53 -8.23 10.72
C ASP A 37 -14.63 -9.26 11.04
N GLU A 38 -14.48 -10.50 10.55
CA GLU A 38 -15.40 -11.59 10.86
C GLU A 38 -15.12 -12.30 12.19
N ALA A 39 -13.86 -12.36 12.58
CA ALA A 39 -13.42 -13.14 13.73
C ALA A 39 -13.36 -12.34 15.03
N LEU A 40 -13.35 -11.00 14.98
CA LEU A 40 -13.22 -10.14 16.16
C LEU A 40 -14.53 -9.42 16.47
N ASP A 41 -15.30 -9.95 17.41
CA ASP A 41 -16.49 -9.28 17.93
C ASP A 41 -16.07 -8.15 18.89
N GLY A 42 -16.81 -7.03 18.84
CA GLY A 42 -16.53 -5.83 19.64
C GLY A 42 -15.60 -4.83 18.95
N LEU A 43 -15.17 -5.12 17.71
CA LEU A 43 -14.32 -4.23 16.90
C LEU A 43 -14.99 -3.92 15.57
N ASP A 44 -15.20 -2.62 15.31
CA ASP A 44 -15.68 -2.14 14.00
C ASP A 44 -14.52 -1.47 13.26
N PHE A 45 -14.06 -2.09 12.17
CA PHE A 45 -12.95 -1.58 11.36
C PHE A 45 -13.28 -0.27 10.61
N ASN A 46 -14.53 0.15 10.59
CA ASN A 46 -14.93 1.46 10.05
C ASN A 46 -15.10 2.55 11.15
N ASP A 47 -15.00 2.19 12.44
CA ASP A 47 -15.17 3.14 13.55
C ASP A 47 -14.03 3.08 14.59
N LEU A 48 -12.78 2.89 14.13
CA LEU A 48 -11.61 2.88 14.99
C LEU A 48 -11.19 4.28 15.42
N TYR A 49 -10.45 4.37 16.53
CA TYR A 49 -9.98 5.64 17.07
C TYR A 49 -9.04 6.38 16.09
N VAL A 50 -8.11 5.67 15.44
CA VAL A 50 -7.16 6.23 14.49
C VAL A 50 -6.75 5.20 13.43
N TYR A 51 -6.56 5.69 12.20
CA TYR A 51 -6.04 4.92 11.08
C TYR A 51 -4.69 5.50 10.66
N VAL A 52 -3.70 4.64 10.49
CA VAL A 52 -2.38 5.00 9.94
C VAL A 52 -2.08 4.09 8.76
N GLY A 53 -1.78 4.69 7.62
CA GLY A 53 -1.47 3.94 6.40
C GLY A 53 -0.21 4.43 5.72
N VAL A 54 0.58 3.51 5.18
CA VAL A 54 1.75 3.82 4.36
C VAL A 54 1.72 3.01 3.08
N SER A 55 2.02 3.61 1.94
CA SER A 55 2.02 2.95 0.63
C SER A 55 0.67 2.30 0.31
N ALA A 56 0.63 1.00 0.00
CA ALA A 56 -0.62 0.27 -0.20
C ALA A 56 -1.56 0.35 1.00
N GLY A 57 -1.03 0.32 2.22
CA GLY A 57 -1.81 0.51 3.44
C GLY A 57 -2.45 1.90 3.55
N ALA A 58 -1.85 2.93 2.94
CA ALA A 58 -2.48 4.26 2.85
C ALA A 58 -3.78 4.22 2.03
N PHE A 59 -3.77 3.46 0.93
CA PHE A 59 -4.97 3.24 0.12
C PHE A 59 -6.06 2.51 0.91
N VAL A 60 -5.71 1.44 1.63
CA VAL A 60 -6.68 0.65 2.41
C VAL A 60 -7.20 1.45 3.60
N ALA A 61 -6.34 2.11 4.38
CA ALA A 61 -6.71 2.94 5.53
C ALA A 61 -7.63 4.10 5.14
N ALA A 62 -7.34 4.78 4.03
CA ALA A 62 -8.17 5.88 3.53
C ALA A 62 -9.58 5.43 3.12
N ASN A 63 -9.72 4.22 2.56
CA ASN A 63 -11.01 3.65 2.22
C ASN A 63 -11.81 3.26 3.48
N LEU A 64 -11.18 2.64 4.49
CA LEU A 64 -11.83 2.32 5.78
C LEU A 64 -12.31 3.60 6.50
N ALA A 65 -11.45 4.61 6.62
CA ALA A 65 -11.79 5.89 7.22
C ALA A 65 -12.94 6.62 6.47
N ASN A 66 -13.09 6.35 5.17
CA ASN A 66 -14.20 6.79 4.31
C ASN A 66 -15.38 5.81 4.30
N GLN A 67 -15.53 4.98 5.33
CA GLN A 67 -16.68 4.09 5.53
C GLN A 67 -16.86 3.02 4.44
N MET A 68 -15.78 2.64 3.75
CA MET A 68 -15.80 1.48 2.87
C MET A 68 -15.50 0.23 3.69
N THR A 69 -16.45 -0.70 3.81
CA THR A 69 -16.28 -1.92 4.60
C THR A 69 -15.26 -2.88 3.96
N THR A 70 -14.73 -3.79 4.76
CA THR A 70 -13.81 -4.83 4.29
C THR A 70 -14.44 -5.69 3.20
N ALA A 71 -15.74 -6.00 3.33
CA ALA A 71 -16.51 -6.73 2.32
C ALA A 71 -16.65 -5.93 1.01
N GLN A 72 -16.94 -4.62 1.08
CA GLN A 72 -16.99 -3.75 -0.09
C GLN A 72 -15.63 -3.69 -0.81
N MET A 73 -14.53 -3.58 -0.05
CA MET A 73 -13.18 -3.62 -0.64
C MET A 73 -12.91 -4.94 -1.35
N CYS A 74 -13.27 -6.09 -0.76
CA CYS A 74 -13.16 -7.39 -1.42
C CYS A 74 -13.95 -7.45 -2.73
N ARG A 75 -15.18 -6.95 -2.75
CA ARG A 75 -16.02 -6.94 -3.96
C ARG A 75 -15.45 -6.03 -5.05
N ILE A 76 -15.04 -4.81 -4.70
CA ILE A 76 -14.56 -3.81 -5.65
C ILE A 76 -13.16 -4.16 -6.17
N PHE A 77 -12.20 -4.37 -5.28
CA PHE A 77 -10.78 -4.45 -5.66
C PHE A 77 -10.31 -5.86 -6.01
N VAL A 78 -10.98 -6.89 -5.47
CA VAL A 78 -10.60 -8.29 -5.69
C VAL A 78 -11.53 -8.98 -6.69
N LYS A 79 -12.86 -8.84 -6.54
CA LYS A 79 -13.83 -9.47 -7.45
C LYS A 79 -14.20 -8.61 -8.65
N ASN A 80 -13.91 -7.30 -8.62
CA ASN A 80 -14.30 -6.32 -9.63
C ASN A 80 -15.84 -6.19 -9.79
N GLU A 81 -16.55 -6.30 -8.67
CA GLU A 81 -18.00 -6.16 -8.57
C GLU A 81 -18.32 -4.74 -8.09
N ALA A 82 -18.17 -3.74 -8.94
CA ALA A 82 -18.53 -2.36 -8.62
C ALA A 82 -19.60 -1.85 -9.58
N ASP A 83 -20.71 -1.37 -9.03
CA ASP A 83 -21.82 -0.87 -9.83
C ASP A 83 -21.61 0.57 -10.31
N VAL A 84 -20.98 1.42 -9.51
CA VAL A 84 -20.88 2.87 -9.79
C VAL A 84 -19.51 3.28 -10.33
N HIS A 85 -18.41 2.79 -9.74
CA HIS A 85 -17.05 3.11 -10.16
C HIS A 85 -16.19 1.85 -10.21
N PRO A 86 -16.18 1.12 -11.35
CA PRO A 86 -15.36 -0.07 -11.48
C PRO A 86 -13.88 0.27 -11.33
N PHE A 87 -13.19 -0.51 -10.51
CA PHE A 87 -11.76 -0.36 -10.33
C PHE A 87 -11.00 -1.07 -11.45
N HIS A 88 -10.26 -0.29 -12.24
CA HIS A 88 -9.38 -0.84 -13.26
C HIS A 88 -7.93 -0.77 -12.79
N PRO A 89 -7.21 -1.90 -12.72
CA PRO A 89 -5.80 -1.91 -12.35
C PRO A 89 -4.90 -0.99 -13.17
N GLY A 90 -5.31 -0.65 -14.39
CA GLY A 90 -4.62 0.30 -15.27
C GLY A 90 -4.42 1.69 -14.66
N VAL A 91 -5.14 2.05 -13.59
CA VAL A 91 -4.91 3.32 -12.88
C VAL A 91 -3.52 3.39 -12.24
N PHE A 92 -2.89 2.23 -11.97
CA PHE A 92 -1.56 2.15 -11.40
C PHE A 92 -0.43 2.14 -12.45
N TYR A 93 -0.73 1.96 -13.73
CA TYR A 93 0.28 1.65 -14.75
C TYR A 93 0.19 2.58 -15.96
N ARG A 94 -0.12 3.87 -15.74
CA ARG A 94 -0.02 4.85 -16.80
C ARG A 94 1.46 5.17 -17.06
N PRO A 95 1.99 4.97 -18.29
CA PRO A 95 3.38 5.33 -18.59
C PRO A 95 3.64 6.81 -18.32
N ALA A 96 4.76 7.15 -17.71
CA ALA A 96 5.17 8.53 -17.42
C ALA A 96 5.68 9.24 -18.70
N LEU A 97 4.82 9.38 -19.71
CA LEU A 97 5.20 9.87 -21.06
C LEU A 97 5.82 11.25 -21.03
N ARG A 98 5.33 12.16 -20.19
CA ARG A 98 5.90 13.52 -20.05
C ARG A 98 7.34 13.46 -19.54
N GLU A 99 7.60 12.60 -18.56
CA GLU A 99 8.94 12.39 -18.00
C GLU A 99 9.87 11.76 -19.06
N TYR A 100 9.39 10.76 -19.83
CA TYR A 100 10.16 10.16 -20.90
C TYR A 100 10.54 11.18 -21.98
N LEU A 101 9.61 12.03 -22.41
CA LEU A 101 9.88 13.07 -23.39
C LEU A 101 10.87 14.11 -22.86
N ARG A 102 10.70 14.56 -21.62
CA ARG A 102 11.63 15.49 -20.97
C ARG A 102 13.05 14.92 -20.94
N ARG A 103 13.20 13.64 -20.59
CA ARG A 103 14.51 12.96 -20.53
C ARG A 103 15.07 12.71 -21.91
N ALA A 104 14.26 12.34 -22.90
CA ALA A 104 14.72 12.18 -24.28
C ALA A 104 15.33 13.46 -24.85
N VAL A 105 14.72 14.62 -24.59
CA VAL A 105 15.25 15.92 -25.00
C VAL A 105 16.58 16.25 -24.34
N SER A 106 16.85 15.78 -23.11
CA SER A 106 18.12 16.02 -22.42
C SER A 106 19.29 15.14 -22.90
N ILE A 107 19.01 14.03 -23.61
CA ILE A 107 20.05 13.07 -24.03
C ILE A 107 21.18 13.72 -24.85
N PRO A 108 20.91 14.56 -25.89
CA PRO A 108 22.02 15.16 -26.67
C PRO A 108 22.96 16.00 -25.81
N GLY A 109 22.41 16.77 -24.87
CA GLY A 109 23.21 17.57 -23.93
C GLY A 109 24.08 16.72 -23.01
N LEU A 110 23.51 15.64 -22.45
CA LEU A 110 24.23 14.70 -21.58
C LEU A 110 25.34 13.95 -22.33
N VAL A 111 25.10 13.58 -23.58
CA VAL A 111 26.14 12.96 -24.43
C VAL A 111 27.26 13.94 -24.70
N MET A 112 26.96 15.20 -25.04
CA MET A 112 27.99 16.23 -25.24
C MET A 112 28.80 16.48 -23.97
N GLU A 113 28.12 16.55 -22.80
CA GLU A 113 28.79 16.72 -21.50
C GLU A 113 29.71 15.52 -21.19
N ALA A 114 29.23 14.30 -21.37
CA ALA A 114 30.01 13.08 -21.18
C ALA A 114 31.24 13.05 -22.10
N CYS A 115 31.07 13.41 -23.38
CA CYS A 115 32.18 13.47 -24.34
C CYS A 115 33.18 14.59 -24.00
N ALA A 116 32.71 15.79 -23.61
CA ALA A 116 33.58 16.91 -23.25
C ALA A 116 34.45 16.55 -22.03
N LYS A 117 33.86 16.00 -20.98
CA LYS A 117 34.59 15.55 -19.79
C LYS A 117 35.60 14.43 -20.11
N PHE A 118 35.23 13.50 -20.99
CA PHE A 118 36.15 12.45 -21.42
C PHE A 118 37.36 12.99 -22.21
N ILE A 119 37.17 14.05 -23.03
CA ILE A 119 38.24 14.69 -23.79
C ILE A 119 39.15 15.53 -22.86
N GLU A 120 38.58 16.23 -21.87
CA GLU A 120 39.35 17.04 -20.92
C GLU A 120 40.29 16.21 -20.04
N ASN A 121 39.89 15.01 -19.61
CA ASN A 121 40.66 14.16 -18.70
C ASN A 121 40.60 12.66 -19.09
N PRO A 122 41.19 12.24 -20.22
CA PRO A 122 41.05 10.85 -20.70
C PRO A 122 41.74 9.80 -19.83
N ARG A 123 42.61 10.20 -18.88
CA ARG A 123 43.29 9.29 -17.97
C ARG A 123 42.62 9.11 -16.61
N ASP A 124 41.85 10.08 -16.16
CA ASP A 124 41.24 10.08 -14.83
C ASP A 124 39.75 9.72 -14.87
N GLN A 125 39.09 9.84 -16.02
CA GLN A 125 37.67 9.50 -16.17
C GLN A 125 37.47 8.06 -16.63
N SER A 126 36.87 7.28 -15.72
CA SER A 126 36.48 5.92 -16.02
C SER A 126 35.21 5.90 -16.90
N LEU A 127 35.01 4.84 -17.69
CA LEU A 127 33.76 4.54 -18.38
C LEU A 127 32.56 4.64 -17.43
N LEU A 128 32.76 4.39 -16.14
CA LEU A 128 31.74 4.46 -15.09
C LEU A 128 31.25 5.89 -14.87
N GLU A 129 32.13 6.90 -14.94
CA GLU A 129 31.71 8.32 -14.81
C GLU A 129 30.88 8.78 -16.00
N ALA A 130 31.29 8.42 -17.21
CA ALA A 130 30.50 8.69 -18.41
C ALA A 130 29.10 8.02 -18.31
N MET A 131 29.03 6.78 -17.82
CA MET A 131 27.75 6.08 -17.58
C MET A 131 26.92 6.79 -16.50
N THR A 132 27.54 7.38 -15.48
CA THR A 132 26.82 8.14 -14.43
C THR A 132 26.16 9.41 -14.99
N ILE A 133 26.84 10.11 -15.92
CA ILE A 133 26.23 11.25 -16.62
C ILE A 133 25.05 10.80 -17.48
N LEU A 134 25.21 9.72 -18.24
CA LEU A 134 24.14 9.17 -19.07
C LEU A 134 22.98 8.60 -18.24
N ALA A 135 23.24 8.13 -17.00
CA ALA A 135 22.20 7.66 -16.10
C ALA A 135 21.20 8.78 -15.71
N GLN A 136 21.58 10.06 -15.83
CA GLN A 136 20.66 11.19 -15.65
C GLN A 136 19.57 11.25 -16.75
N ALA A 137 19.75 10.55 -17.86
CA ALA A 137 18.71 10.39 -18.88
C ALA A 137 17.63 9.38 -18.45
N ALA A 138 17.88 8.58 -17.41
CA ALA A 138 16.85 7.68 -16.89
C ALA A 138 15.67 8.46 -16.27
N PRO A 139 14.42 8.04 -16.50
CA PRO A 139 13.27 8.69 -15.92
C PRO A 139 13.27 8.50 -14.39
N SER A 140 12.70 9.48 -13.66
CA SER A 140 12.56 9.42 -12.20
C SER A 140 11.58 8.32 -11.75
N GLY A 141 10.71 7.84 -12.64
CA GLY A 141 9.78 6.72 -12.47
C GLY A 141 9.30 6.20 -13.81
N LEU A 142 8.95 4.91 -13.86
CA LEU A 142 8.44 4.24 -15.06
C LEU A 142 6.97 4.61 -15.33
N PHE A 143 6.21 4.87 -14.29
CA PHE A 143 4.77 5.14 -14.36
C PHE A 143 4.45 6.44 -13.62
N GLU A 144 3.31 7.02 -13.95
CA GLU A 144 2.62 8.03 -13.17
C GLU A 144 1.41 7.39 -12.48
N ASN A 145 1.11 7.84 -11.27
CA ASN A 145 -0.01 7.34 -10.47
C ASN A 145 -1.15 8.36 -10.34
N GLU A 146 -1.22 9.33 -11.25
CA GLU A 146 -2.30 10.32 -11.30
C GLU A 146 -3.68 9.66 -11.46
N GLY A 147 -3.75 8.54 -12.19
CA GLY A 147 -4.97 7.77 -12.34
C GLY A 147 -5.53 7.25 -11.02
N LEU A 148 -4.68 6.97 -10.03
CA LEU A 148 -5.11 6.58 -8.70
C LEU A 148 -5.73 7.78 -7.96
N HIS A 149 -5.09 8.95 -8.02
CA HIS A 149 -5.64 10.19 -7.46
C HIS A 149 -7.03 10.48 -8.03
N GLU A 150 -7.17 10.49 -9.37
CA GLU A 150 -8.46 10.72 -10.05
C GLU A 150 -9.53 9.70 -9.67
N TYR A 151 -9.16 8.42 -9.52
CA TYR A 151 -10.08 7.37 -9.09
C TYR A 151 -10.59 7.61 -7.66
N LEU A 152 -9.67 7.90 -6.73
CA LEU A 152 -10.00 8.15 -5.34
C LEU A 152 -10.78 9.45 -5.15
N GLU A 153 -10.42 10.52 -5.84
CA GLU A 153 -11.16 11.79 -5.81
C GLU A 153 -12.62 11.58 -6.19
N ARG A 154 -12.89 10.86 -7.28
CA ARG A 154 -14.25 10.47 -7.68
C ARG A 154 -14.94 9.59 -6.64
N SER A 155 -14.23 8.60 -6.08
CA SER A 155 -14.78 7.72 -5.06
C SER A 155 -15.14 8.46 -3.77
N TYR A 156 -14.31 9.43 -3.37
CA TYR A 156 -14.52 10.22 -2.15
C TYR A 156 -15.47 11.41 -2.34
N SER A 157 -15.91 11.67 -3.56
CA SER A 157 -16.97 12.65 -3.87
C SER A 157 -18.37 12.03 -3.76
N LEU A 158 -18.49 10.72 -3.52
CA LEU A 158 -19.78 10.06 -3.32
C LEU A 158 -20.41 10.47 -1.97
N LEU A 159 -21.74 10.35 -1.88
CA LEU A 159 -22.49 10.67 -0.66
C LEU A 159 -21.98 9.85 0.54
N GLY A 160 -21.75 10.52 1.65
CA GLY A 160 -21.23 9.91 2.89
C GLY A 160 -19.71 9.73 2.93
N ARG A 161 -18.99 10.19 1.90
CA ARG A 161 -17.53 10.18 1.83
C ARG A 161 -16.94 11.57 1.74
N THR A 162 -15.64 11.70 1.97
CA THR A 162 -14.94 12.98 1.87
C THR A 162 -13.50 12.83 1.40
N ASN A 163 -13.04 13.79 0.61
CA ASN A 163 -11.63 13.91 0.22
C ASN A 163 -10.85 14.90 1.10
N ASP A 164 -11.42 15.30 2.27
CA ASP A 164 -10.85 16.25 3.21
C ASP A 164 -10.66 15.58 4.58
N PHE A 165 -9.42 15.48 5.07
CA PHE A 165 -9.09 14.88 6.37
C PHE A 165 -9.89 15.47 7.54
N ARG A 166 -10.15 16.78 7.52
CA ARG A 166 -10.84 17.53 8.58
C ARG A 166 -12.34 17.20 8.67
N LYS A 167 -12.88 16.54 7.63
CA LYS A 167 -14.30 16.14 7.56
C LYS A 167 -14.52 14.66 7.85
N LEU A 168 -13.45 13.90 8.06
CA LEU A 168 -13.56 12.51 8.47
C LEU A 168 -14.08 12.41 9.91
N SER A 169 -14.90 11.40 10.19
CA SER A 169 -15.41 11.11 11.55
C SER A 169 -14.30 10.61 12.49
N ARG A 170 -13.27 10.00 11.95
CA ARG A 170 -12.12 9.41 12.68
C ARG A 170 -10.80 9.92 12.12
N ARG A 171 -9.76 9.90 12.93
CA ARG A 171 -8.42 10.35 12.54
C ARG A 171 -7.80 9.43 11.52
N LEU A 172 -7.23 10.01 10.48
CA LEU A 172 -6.50 9.31 9.44
C LEU A 172 -5.14 9.98 9.23
N TYR A 173 -4.07 9.21 9.30
CA TYR A 173 -2.73 9.65 8.96
C TYR A 173 -2.18 8.82 7.81
N LEU A 174 -1.78 9.50 6.73
CA LEU A 174 -1.15 8.89 5.57
C LEU A 174 0.30 9.34 5.49
N ILE A 175 1.22 8.39 5.38
CA ILE A 175 2.64 8.67 5.52
C ILE A 175 3.32 8.65 4.16
N ALA A 176 4.03 9.73 3.84
CA ALA A 176 4.96 9.80 2.71
C ALA A 176 6.34 10.29 3.18
N ALA A 177 7.34 10.14 2.33
CA ALA A 177 8.67 10.68 2.56
C ALA A 177 8.89 11.92 1.67
N ASP A 178 9.29 13.01 2.27
CA ASP A 178 9.68 14.23 1.60
C ASP A 178 11.10 14.06 1.05
N LEU A 179 11.29 14.26 -0.25
CA LEU A 179 12.61 14.07 -0.91
C LEU A 179 13.60 15.16 -0.56
N GLU A 180 13.15 16.39 -0.29
CA GLU A 180 14.03 17.50 0.00
C GLU A 180 14.61 17.44 1.42
N SER A 181 13.77 17.06 2.41
CA SER A 181 14.22 16.96 3.81
C SER A 181 14.61 15.53 4.23
N SER A 182 14.21 14.53 3.46
CA SER A 182 14.30 13.11 3.83
C SER A 182 13.47 12.72 5.06
N ASP A 183 12.51 13.55 5.49
CA ASP A 183 11.66 13.26 6.63
C ASP A 183 10.37 12.56 6.25
N ALA A 184 9.78 11.83 7.21
CA ALA A 184 8.44 11.31 7.07
C ALA A 184 7.43 12.42 7.34
N VAL A 185 6.51 12.63 6.40
CA VAL A 185 5.41 13.57 6.52
C VAL A 185 4.13 12.80 6.82
N ARG A 186 3.33 13.33 7.77
CA ARG A 186 2.06 12.78 8.22
C ARG A 186 0.92 13.63 7.65
N PHE A 187 0.43 13.28 6.47
CA PHE A 187 -0.78 13.91 5.92
C PHE A 187 -1.97 13.58 6.82
N GLY A 188 -2.80 14.60 7.09
CA GLY A 188 -3.88 14.53 8.08
C GLY A 188 -3.52 15.14 9.45
N SER A 189 -2.23 15.44 9.70
CA SER A 189 -1.81 16.23 10.87
C SER A 189 -1.96 17.74 10.61
N PRO A 190 -2.00 18.58 11.67
CA PRO A 190 -2.01 20.03 11.51
C PRO A 190 -0.90 20.53 10.59
N GLY A 191 -1.25 21.35 9.60
CA GLY A 191 -0.34 21.85 8.57
C GLY A 191 -0.24 20.98 7.32
N TYR A 192 -0.74 19.73 7.36
CA TYR A 192 -0.83 18.81 6.22
C TYR A 192 -2.25 18.27 5.98
N ASP A 193 -3.21 18.68 6.79
CA ASP A 193 -4.62 18.26 6.73
C ASP A 193 -5.45 18.96 5.64
N HIS A 194 -4.88 20.00 5.02
CA HIS A 194 -5.48 20.70 3.87
C HIS A 194 -5.28 19.96 2.54
N VAL A 195 -4.29 19.05 2.48
CA VAL A 195 -4.02 18.24 1.30
C VAL A 195 -5.18 17.26 1.08
N PRO A 196 -5.72 17.10 -0.15
CA PRO A 196 -6.75 16.10 -0.41
C PRO A 196 -6.28 14.68 -0.07
N ILE A 197 -7.16 13.87 0.55
CA ILE A 197 -6.84 12.47 0.94
C ILE A 197 -6.33 11.68 -0.27
N SER A 198 -6.99 11.83 -1.43
CA SER A 198 -6.59 11.17 -2.68
C SER A 198 -5.17 11.53 -3.12
N LYS A 199 -4.76 12.81 -2.91
CA LYS A 199 -3.41 13.28 -3.24
C LYS A 199 -2.37 12.78 -2.25
N ALA A 200 -2.71 12.72 -0.97
CA ALA A 200 -1.88 12.14 0.07
C ALA A 200 -1.66 10.63 -0.15
N VAL A 201 -2.70 9.88 -0.56
CA VAL A 201 -2.56 8.47 -0.97
C VAL A 201 -1.63 8.36 -2.18
N GLN A 202 -1.82 9.22 -3.20
CA GLN A 202 -0.96 9.25 -4.38
C GLN A 202 0.52 9.41 -4.01
N ALA A 203 0.83 10.35 -3.10
CA ALA A 203 2.19 10.59 -2.62
C ALA A 203 2.74 9.39 -1.83
N SER A 204 1.91 8.81 -0.96
CA SER A 204 2.30 7.67 -0.12
C SER A 204 2.61 6.41 -0.91
N VAL A 205 1.98 6.18 -2.07
CA VAL A 205 2.22 5.00 -2.93
C VAL A 205 3.30 5.24 -4.00
N ALA A 206 3.90 6.42 -4.05
CA ALA A 206 4.88 6.78 -5.07
C ALA A 206 6.24 6.10 -4.83
N ALA A 207 6.31 4.79 -5.02
CA ALA A 207 7.53 4.00 -4.84
C ALA A 207 8.62 4.43 -5.83
N PRO A 208 9.82 4.83 -5.33
CA PRO A 208 10.92 5.30 -6.18
C PRO A 208 11.32 4.31 -7.27
N GLY A 209 11.56 4.81 -8.47
CA GLY A 209 11.90 4.01 -9.65
C GLY A 209 10.68 3.37 -10.34
N ILE A 210 9.57 3.15 -9.61
CA ILE A 210 8.30 2.68 -10.19
C ILE A 210 7.45 3.88 -10.59
N TYR A 211 7.22 4.81 -9.67
CA TYR A 211 6.44 6.02 -9.92
C TYR A 211 7.30 7.28 -9.86
N THR A 212 6.90 8.28 -10.62
CA THR A 212 7.46 9.62 -10.49
C THR A 212 7.10 10.20 -9.12
N PRO A 213 8.00 10.98 -8.48
CA PRO A 213 7.67 11.70 -7.25
C PRO A 213 6.44 12.60 -7.44
N VAL A 214 5.64 12.73 -6.40
CA VAL A 214 4.41 13.54 -6.40
C VAL A 214 4.70 14.91 -5.82
N GLU A 215 4.42 15.95 -6.60
CA GLU A 215 4.54 17.34 -6.14
C GLU A 215 3.29 17.76 -5.37
N ILE A 216 3.50 18.30 -4.15
CA ILE A 216 2.47 18.92 -3.31
C ILE A 216 3.10 20.16 -2.68
N ASP A 217 2.47 21.33 -2.86
CA ASP A 217 2.92 22.63 -2.30
C ASP A 217 4.39 22.95 -2.59
N GLY A 218 4.85 22.62 -3.82
CA GLY A 218 6.22 22.87 -4.28
C GLY A 218 7.29 21.93 -3.70
N ARG A 219 6.91 20.85 -3.01
CA ARG A 219 7.80 19.81 -2.51
C ARG A 219 7.47 18.46 -3.14
N HIS A 220 8.45 17.58 -3.24
CA HIS A 220 8.31 16.28 -3.86
C HIS A 220 8.25 15.15 -2.82
N TYR A 221 7.27 14.29 -2.98
CA TYR A 221 7.02 13.17 -2.06
C TYR A 221 7.15 11.83 -2.76
N VAL A 222 7.67 10.87 -2.01
CA VAL A 222 7.77 9.46 -2.40
C VAL A 222 7.22 8.57 -1.29
N ASP A 223 7.15 7.27 -1.56
CA ASP A 223 6.61 6.26 -0.64
C ASP A 223 7.24 6.35 0.76
N GLY A 224 6.38 6.46 1.77
CA GLY A 224 6.77 6.61 3.17
C GLY A 224 7.37 5.36 3.81
N ILE A 225 7.23 4.19 3.19
CA ILE A 225 7.74 2.92 3.71
C ILE A 225 9.26 2.92 3.89
N LEU A 226 9.96 3.78 3.13
CA LEU A 226 11.42 3.91 3.17
C LEU A 226 11.94 4.38 4.53
N ARG A 227 11.15 5.12 5.30
CA ARG A 227 11.55 5.67 6.61
C ARG A 227 11.35 4.69 7.75
N LYS A 228 10.16 4.10 7.82
CA LYS A 228 9.80 3.03 8.77
C LYS A 228 8.85 2.07 8.02
N GLY A 229 9.06 0.78 8.12
CA GLY A 229 8.21 -0.21 7.44
C GLY A 229 6.74 -0.11 7.80
N MET A 230 6.48 0.23 9.05
CA MET A 230 5.17 0.60 9.60
C MET A 230 5.36 1.79 10.53
N HIS A 231 4.42 2.69 10.58
CA HIS A 231 4.46 3.88 11.40
C HIS A 231 3.55 3.75 12.64
N ALA A 232 3.65 2.63 13.38
CA ALA A 232 2.82 2.37 14.56
C ALA A 232 3.00 3.44 15.66
N SER A 233 4.20 4.05 15.75
CA SER A 233 4.40 5.18 16.66
C SER A 233 3.40 6.32 16.46
N VAL A 234 2.87 6.52 15.24
CA VAL A 234 1.89 7.59 14.98
C VAL A 234 0.58 7.33 15.70
N ALA A 235 0.11 6.08 15.72
CA ALA A 235 -1.10 5.71 16.46
C ALA A 235 -0.87 5.77 17.98
N LEU A 236 0.30 5.34 18.45
CA LEU A 236 0.69 5.37 19.87
C LEU A 236 0.84 6.81 20.37
N GLU A 237 1.54 7.69 19.62
CA GLU A 237 1.67 9.12 19.91
C GLU A 237 0.31 9.83 19.95
N ASP A 238 -0.65 9.36 19.13
CA ASP A 238 -2.03 9.87 19.12
C ASP A 238 -2.87 9.36 20.31
N GLY A 239 -2.32 8.41 21.11
CA GLY A 239 -2.87 7.88 22.35
C GLY A 239 -3.72 6.62 22.15
N ALA A 240 -3.44 5.77 21.16
CA ALA A 240 -4.05 4.45 21.04
C ALA A 240 -3.62 3.54 22.20
N ASP A 241 -4.59 2.86 22.83
CA ASP A 241 -4.36 1.88 23.89
C ASP A 241 -4.01 0.49 23.31
N LEU A 242 -4.59 0.18 22.13
CA LEU A 242 -4.33 -1.03 21.36
C LEU A 242 -4.08 -0.64 19.89
N VAL A 243 -3.05 -1.20 19.29
CA VAL A 243 -2.77 -1.07 17.86
C VAL A 243 -2.88 -2.43 17.19
N VAL A 244 -3.84 -2.57 16.28
CA VAL A 244 -3.88 -3.69 15.34
C VAL A 244 -3.04 -3.31 14.12
N ALA A 245 -2.02 -4.11 13.82
CA ALA A 245 -1.05 -3.81 12.79
C ALA A 245 -0.99 -4.93 11.74
N ILE A 246 -1.01 -4.58 10.44
CA ILE A 246 -0.87 -5.55 9.34
C ILE A 246 0.33 -5.18 8.49
N ASN A 247 1.29 -6.09 8.35
CA ASN A 247 2.50 -5.92 7.57
C ASN A 247 2.62 -6.97 6.46
N PRO A 248 2.36 -6.62 5.18
CA PRO A 248 2.53 -7.58 4.08
C PRO A 248 3.99 -7.68 3.58
N VAL A 249 4.92 -6.82 4.09
CA VAL A 249 6.30 -6.76 3.59
C VAL A 249 7.22 -7.59 4.49
N VAL A 250 7.24 -8.89 4.24
CA VAL A 250 8.13 -9.82 4.94
C VAL A 250 9.14 -10.39 3.93
N PRO A 251 10.45 -10.41 4.26
CA PRO A 251 11.44 -11.09 3.42
C PRO A 251 11.26 -12.59 3.53
N ILE A 252 11.45 -13.29 2.40
CA ILE A 252 11.36 -14.75 2.42
C ILE A 252 12.60 -15.34 3.09
N ASP A 253 12.38 -16.33 3.94
CA ASP A 253 13.43 -17.21 4.44
C ASP A 253 13.54 -18.40 3.48
N VAL A 254 14.58 -18.37 2.65
CA VAL A 254 14.78 -19.35 1.57
C VAL A 254 14.93 -20.77 2.12
N GLN A 255 15.64 -20.93 3.24
CA GLN A 255 15.84 -22.23 3.86
C GLN A 255 14.50 -22.80 4.35
N GLN A 256 13.77 -22.05 5.15
CA GLN A 256 12.46 -22.47 5.65
C GLN A 256 11.46 -22.73 4.51
N ALA A 257 11.48 -21.91 3.46
CA ALA A 257 10.59 -22.09 2.30
C ALA A 257 10.89 -23.35 1.49
N VAL A 258 12.17 -23.75 1.38
CA VAL A 258 12.57 -25.02 0.75
C VAL A 258 12.19 -26.20 1.63
N GLU A 259 12.44 -26.14 2.93
CA GLU A 259 12.06 -27.18 3.89
C GLU A 259 10.56 -27.39 3.95
N ALA A 260 9.77 -26.29 3.88
CA ALA A 260 8.31 -26.34 3.82
C ALA A 260 7.75 -26.73 2.43
N GLY A 261 8.63 -26.93 1.43
CA GLY A 261 8.21 -27.30 0.06
C GLY A 261 7.49 -26.18 -0.70
N THR A 262 7.54 -24.95 -0.23
CA THR A 262 6.87 -23.80 -0.87
C THR A 262 7.75 -23.14 -1.94
N MET A 263 9.05 -23.44 -1.96
CA MET A 263 10.01 -22.91 -2.92
C MET A 263 11.08 -23.95 -3.30
N ALA A 264 11.52 -23.93 -4.57
CA ALA A 264 12.65 -24.74 -5.01
C ALA A 264 13.99 -24.10 -4.63
N GLN A 265 15.01 -24.91 -4.39
CA GLN A 265 16.38 -24.47 -4.18
C GLN A 265 16.86 -23.56 -5.34
N GLY A 266 17.45 -22.42 -5.04
CA GLY A 266 17.97 -21.47 -6.04
C GLY A 266 16.91 -20.62 -6.76
N ALA A 267 15.61 -20.78 -6.48
CA ALA A 267 14.52 -20.07 -7.17
C ALA A 267 14.64 -18.53 -7.06
N LEU A 268 15.21 -18.02 -5.97
CA LEU A 268 15.43 -16.59 -5.78
C LEU A 268 16.42 -16.02 -6.82
N LEU A 269 17.53 -16.72 -7.06
CA LEU A 269 18.58 -16.30 -8.00
C LEU A 269 18.17 -16.55 -9.45
N ASN A 270 17.49 -17.66 -9.73
CA ASN A 270 17.10 -18.05 -11.08
C ASN A 270 16.16 -17.05 -11.78
N LYS A 271 15.44 -16.22 -11.01
CA LYS A 271 14.56 -15.18 -11.54
C LYS A 271 15.26 -13.81 -11.70
N GLY A 272 16.55 -13.74 -11.43
CA GLY A 272 17.41 -12.60 -11.71
C GLY A 272 17.22 -11.37 -10.81
N MET A 273 17.75 -10.24 -11.28
CA MET A 273 17.86 -9.00 -10.52
C MET A 273 16.55 -8.51 -9.87
N PRO A 274 15.37 -8.57 -10.51
CA PRO A 274 14.12 -8.08 -9.88
C PRO A 274 13.81 -8.78 -8.57
N ASN A 275 14.05 -10.09 -8.47
CA ASN A 275 13.79 -10.84 -7.23
C ASN A 275 14.83 -10.54 -6.14
N ILE A 276 16.09 -10.35 -6.54
CA ILE A 276 17.16 -9.96 -5.60
C ILE A 276 16.83 -8.57 -5.02
N TRP A 277 16.44 -7.61 -5.87
CA TRP A 277 16.00 -6.29 -5.43
C TRP A 277 14.78 -6.36 -4.50
N SER A 278 13.75 -7.14 -4.87
CA SER A 278 12.56 -7.34 -4.04
C SER A 278 12.92 -7.89 -2.66
N GLN A 279 13.79 -8.92 -2.61
CA GLN A 279 14.23 -9.50 -1.34
C GLN A 279 15.05 -8.51 -0.50
N THR A 280 16.01 -7.82 -1.13
CA THR A 280 16.85 -6.81 -0.44
C THR A 280 16.00 -5.67 0.12
N TYR A 281 15.07 -5.15 -0.68
CA TYR A 281 14.15 -4.10 -0.26
C TYR A 281 13.28 -4.54 0.93
N ARG A 282 12.67 -5.74 0.84
CA ARG A 282 11.88 -6.33 1.94
C ARG A 282 12.71 -6.50 3.20
N THR A 283 13.96 -6.97 3.07
CA THR A 283 14.87 -7.14 4.20
C THR A 283 15.16 -5.81 4.89
N MET A 284 15.44 -4.75 4.13
CA MET A 284 15.69 -3.41 4.68
C MET A 284 14.47 -2.84 5.42
N VAL A 285 13.29 -2.91 4.79
CA VAL A 285 12.04 -2.41 5.37
C VAL A 285 11.68 -3.20 6.63
N TYR A 286 11.75 -4.52 6.56
CA TYR A 286 11.41 -5.42 7.66
C TYR A 286 12.35 -5.24 8.86
N SER A 287 13.66 -5.11 8.62
CA SER A 287 14.64 -4.88 9.69
C SER A 287 14.36 -3.59 10.45
N ARG A 288 14.03 -2.50 9.73
CA ARG A 288 13.66 -1.22 10.35
C ARG A 288 12.35 -1.31 11.12
N MET A 289 11.36 -2.00 10.57
CA MET A 289 10.08 -2.24 11.23
C MET A 289 10.28 -3.00 12.55
N ARG A 290 11.03 -4.10 12.53
CA ARG A 290 11.31 -4.90 13.73
C ARG A 290 12.06 -4.10 14.80
N ALA A 291 13.03 -3.28 14.42
CA ALA A 291 13.74 -2.39 15.34
C ALA A 291 12.78 -1.36 15.97
N GLY A 292 11.89 -0.78 15.17
CA GLY A 292 10.86 0.14 15.66
C GLY A 292 9.90 -0.52 16.65
N MET A 293 9.41 -1.73 16.32
CA MET A 293 8.50 -2.48 17.20
C MET A 293 9.12 -2.78 18.57
N ALA A 294 10.40 -3.19 18.59
CA ALA A 294 11.12 -3.42 19.85
C ALA A 294 11.29 -2.15 20.70
N MET A 295 11.43 -0.97 20.06
CA MET A 295 11.43 0.31 20.76
C MET A 295 10.06 0.65 21.37
N TYR A 296 8.98 0.39 20.66
CA TYR A 296 7.63 0.75 21.11
C TYR A 296 7.23 0.03 22.39
N GLU A 297 7.65 -1.23 22.59
CA GLU A 297 7.44 -1.97 23.84
C GLU A 297 8.03 -1.24 25.07
N SER A 298 9.14 -0.53 24.89
CA SER A 298 9.79 0.27 25.94
C SER A 298 9.23 1.68 26.07
N GLU A 299 8.88 2.32 24.96
CA GLU A 299 8.42 3.71 24.92
C GLU A 299 6.94 3.85 25.31
N TYR A 300 6.14 2.83 25.03
CA TYR A 300 4.68 2.79 25.28
C TYR A 300 4.26 1.54 26.05
N PRO A 301 4.73 1.37 27.31
CA PRO A 301 4.49 0.15 28.08
C PRO A 301 3.02 -0.10 28.45
N ASP A 302 2.16 0.93 28.35
CA ASP A 302 0.73 0.85 28.63
C ASP A 302 -0.13 0.56 27.39
N ALA A 303 0.48 0.44 26.21
CA ALA A 303 -0.21 0.17 24.95
C ALA A 303 0.17 -1.21 24.39
N ASP A 304 -0.82 -1.93 23.88
CA ASP A 304 -0.62 -3.20 23.22
C ASP A 304 -0.51 -3.05 21.70
N ILE A 305 0.36 -3.87 21.09
CA ILE A 305 0.46 -3.96 19.62
C ILE A 305 0.29 -5.42 19.21
N VAL A 306 -0.73 -5.68 18.39
CA VAL A 306 -0.96 -6.99 17.77
C VAL A 306 -0.61 -6.91 16.30
N LEU A 307 0.47 -7.62 15.91
CA LEU A 307 0.97 -7.66 14.54
C LEU A 307 0.50 -8.91 13.81
N PHE A 308 -0.03 -8.72 12.61
CA PHE A 308 -0.37 -9.76 11.63
C PHE A 308 0.53 -9.61 10.41
N GLU A 309 1.21 -10.70 10.04
CA GLU A 309 2.12 -10.70 8.88
C GLU A 309 2.20 -12.11 8.25
N PRO A 310 2.54 -12.24 6.97
CA PRO A 310 2.74 -13.54 6.34
C PRO A 310 3.93 -14.26 6.94
N ALA A 311 3.87 -15.58 6.98
CA ALA A 311 4.99 -16.40 7.41
C ALA A 311 6.21 -16.21 6.47
N ARG A 312 7.42 -16.26 7.02
CA ARG A 312 8.65 -16.04 6.24
C ARG A 312 8.93 -17.13 5.21
N TYR A 313 8.25 -18.27 5.28
CA TYR A 313 8.31 -19.35 4.27
C TYR A 313 7.20 -19.24 3.22
N ASP A 314 6.36 -18.20 3.28
CA ASP A 314 5.26 -18.01 2.35
C ASP A 314 5.73 -17.46 0.99
N ALA A 315 6.03 -18.37 0.07
CA ALA A 315 6.47 -18.03 -1.28
C ALA A 315 5.33 -17.53 -2.20
N LYS A 316 4.04 -17.78 -1.86
CA LYS A 316 2.92 -17.41 -2.73
C LYS A 316 2.81 -15.91 -2.93
N LEU A 317 2.88 -15.14 -1.84
CA LEU A 317 2.84 -13.69 -1.90
C LEU A 317 4.07 -13.13 -2.61
N PHE A 318 5.27 -13.69 -2.32
CA PHE A 318 6.54 -13.20 -2.87
C PHE A 318 6.61 -13.32 -4.39
N PHE A 319 6.16 -14.44 -4.96
CA PHE A 319 6.24 -14.73 -6.40
C PHE A 319 4.96 -14.44 -7.18
N SER A 320 3.95 -13.88 -6.56
CA SER A 320 2.69 -13.54 -7.23
C SER A 320 2.87 -12.42 -8.25
N ASN A 321 2.24 -12.56 -9.42
CA ASN A 321 2.28 -11.55 -10.46
C ASN A 321 1.33 -10.38 -10.14
N VAL A 322 1.90 -9.20 -9.84
CA VAL A 322 1.15 -7.98 -9.51
C VAL A 322 0.19 -7.51 -10.61
N PHE A 323 0.45 -7.88 -11.86
CA PHE A 323 -0.35 -7.48 -13.02
C PHE A 323 -1.52 -8.44 -13.31
N SER A 324 -1.53 -9.63 -12.67
CA SER A 324 -2.57 -10.64 -12.90
C SER A 324 -3.77 -10.41 -11.99
N PHE A 325 -4.96 -10.30 -12.59
CA PHE A 325 -6.21 -10.23 -11.85
C PHE A 325 -6.50 -11.53 -11.07
N GLN A 326 -6.14 -12.68 -11.64
CA GLN A 326 -6.27 -13.97 -10.97
C GLN A 326 -5.36 -14.06 -9.73
N SER A 327 -4.15 -13.52 -9.80
CA SER A 327 -3.24 -13.45 -8.63
C SER A 327 -3.85 -12.69 -7.47
N ARG A 328 -4.64 -11.64 -7.71
CA ARG A 328 -5.32 -10.89 -6.63
C ARG A 328 -6.30 -11.76 -5.86
N ARG A 329 -7.13 -12.53 -6.55
CA ARG A 329 -8.08 -13.46 -5.90
C ARG A 329 -7.34 -14.49 -5.06
N ILE A 330 -6.26 -15.05 -5.61
CA ILE A 330 -5.42 -16.04 -4.91
C ILE A 330 -4.76 -15.42 -3.69
N VAL A 331 -4.18 -14.22 -3.82
CA VAL A 331 -3.50 -13.54 -2.71
C VAL A 331 -4.50 -13.13 -1.62
N CYS A 332 -5.65 -12.59 -1.99
CA CYS A 332 -6.69 -12.21 -1.03
C CYS A 332 -7.20 -13.42 -0.23
N GLU A 333 -7.58 -14.50 -0.93
CA GLU A 333 -8.01 -15.75 -0.29
C GLU A 333 -6.91 -16.32 0.60
N HIS A 334 -5.67 -16.32 0.12
CA HIS A 334 -4.53 -16.80 0.88
C HIS A 334 -4.32 -15.99 2.16
N ALA A 335 -4.34 -14.66 2.08
CA ALA A 335 -4.21 -13.78 3.25
C ALA A 335 -5.34 -13.99 4.25
N TYR A 336 -6.57 -14.13 3.77
CA TYR A 336 -7.74 -14.43 4.59
C TYR A 336 -7.56 -15.74 5.36
N GLN A 337 -7.16 -16.82 4.70
CA GLN A 337 -6.95 -18.12 5.34
C GLN A 337 -5.76 -18.11 6.31
N MET A 338 -4.64 -17.49 5.91
CA MET A 338 -3.47 -17.41 6.78
C MET A 338 -3.74 -16.60 8.05
N THR A 339 -4.51 -15.50 7.96
CA THR A 339 -4.88 -14.70 9.12
C THR A 339 -5.82 -15.46 10.05
N ARG A 340 -6.78 -16.23 9.51
CA ARG A 340 -7.63 -17.12 10.32
C ARG A 340 -6.82 -18.19 11.04
N GLN A 341 -5.87 -18.82 10.34
CA GLN A 341 -4.99 -19.83 10.93
C GLN A 341 -4.09 -19.23 12.01
N ASP A 342 -3.56 -18.03 11.80
CA ASP A 342 -2.75 -17.32 12.78
C ASP A 342 -3.56 -16.96 14.04
N LEU A 343 -4.80 -16.46 13.88
CA LEU A 343 -5.72 -16.21 14.97
C LEU A 343 -6.02 -17.49 15.78
N LEU A 344 -6.23 -18.62 15.09
CA LEU A 344 -6.50 -19.89 15.73
C LEU A 344 -5.26 -20.43 16.46
N HIS A 345 -4.09 -20.32 15.84
CA HIS A 345 -2.82 -20.76 16.42
C HIS A 345 -2.46 -19.97 17.69
N ARG A 346 -2.70 -18.66 17.68
CA ARG A 346 -2.44 -17.76 18.82
C ARG A 346 -3.68 -17.48 19.66
N TYR A 347 -4.74 -18.31 19.56
CA TYR A 347 -6.07 -18.02 20.11
C TYR A 347 -6.04 -17.63 21.58
N ASP A 348 -5.41 -18.42 22.46
CA ASP A 348 -5.40 -18.19 23.90
C ASP A 348 -4.67 -16.88 24.24
N ALA A 349 -3.47 -16.68 23.68
CA ALA A 349 -2.66 -15.48 23.91
C ALA A 349 -3.36 -14.20 23.39
N LEU A 350 -3.94 -14.26 22.19
CA LEU A 350 -4.65 -13.11 21.61
C LEU A 350 -5.97 -12.84 22.36
N SER A 351 -6.68 -13.86 22.81
CA SER A 351 -7.91 -13.69 23.61
C SER A 351 -7.60 -12.97 24.93
N GLU A 352 -6.50 -13.33 25.60
CA GLU A 352 -6.04 -12.64 26.82
C GLU A 352 -5.64 -11.18 26.51
N GLN A 353 -4.94 -10.94 25.40
CA GLN A 353 -4.48 -9.61 24.99
C GLN A 353 -5.65 -8.70 24.54
N PHE A 354 -6.67 -9.24 23.88
CA PHE A 354 -7.83 -8.47 23.41
C PHE A 354 -8.90 -8.22 24.48
N ALA A 355 -9.00 -9.07 25.49
CA ALA A 355 -10.04 -8.99 26.53
C ALA A 355 -10.13 -7.64 27.26
N PRO A 356 -9.01 -6.96 27.64
CA PRO A 356 -9.06 -5.64 28.28
C PRO A 356 -9.72 -4.55 27.43
N TYR A 357 -9.79 -4.75 26.11
CA TYR A 357 -10.33 -3.82 25.13
C TYR A 357 -11.77 -4.15 24.73
N GLY A 358 -12.37 -5.20 25.34
CA GLY A 358 -13.74 -5.62 25.03
C GLY A 358 -13.87 -6.35 23.70
N VAL A 359 -12.76 -6.83 23.12
CA VAL A 359 -12.74 -7.57 21.86
C VAL A 359 -12.66 -9.07 22.17
N THR A 360 -13.51 -9.87 21.53
CA THR A 360 -13.55 -11.33 21.67
C THR A 360 -13.33 -12.01 20.33
N ILE A 361 -12.65 -13.17 20.38
CA ILE A 361 -12.34 -13.92 19.15
C ILE A 361 -13.40 -15.00 18.94
N ARG A 362 -14.01 -14.99 17.78
CA ARG A 362 -15.04 -15.98 17.36
C ARG A 362 -14.38 -17.25 16.86
N ARG A 363 -14.26 -18.22 17.75
CA ARG A 363 -13.65 -19.51 17.46
C ARG A 363 -14.44 -20.33 16.41
N ASP A 364 -15.77 -20.22 16.43
CA ASP A 364 -16.65 -20.85 15.45
C ASP A 364 -16.35 -20.42 14.00
N ILE A 365 -16.04 -19.13 13.79
CA ILE A 365 -15.60 -18.62 12.50
C ILE A 365 -14.24 -19.18 12.09
N LEU A 366 -13.31 -19.30 13.03
CA LEU A 366 -11.94 -19.79 12.76
C LEU A 366 -11.89 -21.27 12.43
N GLU A 367 -12.72 -22.09 13.07
CA GLU A 367 -12.80 -23.55 12.90
C GLU A 367 -13.63 -23.99 11.69
N ASP A 368 -14.38 -23.08 11.04
CA ASP A 368 -15.14 -23.39 9.83
C ASP A 368 -14.21 -23.61 8.63
N GLU A 369 -13.90 -24.87 8.33
CA GLU A 369 -13.02 -25.27 7.21
C GLU A 369 -13.58 -24.92 5.82
N GLN A 370 -14.91 -24.75 5.69
CA GLN A 370 -15.55 -24.40 4.41
C GLN A 370 -15.58 -22.90 4.14
N ARG A 371 -15.13 -22.10 5.10
CA ARG A 371 -15.17 -20.65 4.98
C ARG A 371 -14.09 -20.13 4.04
N THR A 372 -14.51 -19.33 3.09
CA THR A 372 -13.69 -18.68 2.06
C THR A 372 -14.05 -17.22 1.96
N ILE A 373 -13.23 -16.39 1.30
CA ILE A 373 -13.61 -15.00 0.96
C ILE A 373 -14.98 -14.97 0.27
N SER A 374 -15.26 -15.92 -0.61
CA SER A 374 -16.54 -15.95 -1.32
C SER A 374 -17.71 -16.20 -0.37
N THR A 375 -17.63 -17.20 0.51
CA THR A 375 -18.69 -17.49 1.47
C THR A 375 -18.85 -16.38 2.50
N SER A 376 -17.77 -15.70 2.88
CA SER A 376 -17.79 -14.57 3.80
C SER A 376 -18.58 -13.35 3.28
N LEU A 377 -18.72 -13.21 1.98
CA LEU A 377 -19.40 -12.08 1.35
C LEU A 377 -20.90 -12.33 1.10
N TYR A 378 -21.41 -13.56 1.25
CA TYR A 378 -22.83 -13.88 0.99
C TYR A 378 -23.79 -13.40 2.09
N GLY A 379 -23.32 -13.11 3.30
CA GLY A 379 -24.13 -12.63 4.42
C GLY A 379 -24.43 -11.14 4.40
N GLU A 380 -23.68 -10.34 3.64
CA GLU A 380 -23.85 -8.89 3.55
C GLU A 380 -24.56 -8.50 2.24
N MET A 381 -25.88 -8.23 2.31
CA MET A 381 -26.57 -7.58 1.20
C MET A 381 -26.10 -6.14 1.03
N LEU A 382 -25.58 -5.82 -0.17
CA LEU A 382 -25.35 -4.44 -0.55
C LEU A 382 -26.68 -3.67 -0.57
N PRO A 383 -26.73 -2.41 -0.13
CA PRO A 383 -27.81 -1.53 -0.55
C PRO A 383 -27.74 -1.41 -2.07
N VAL A 384 -28.79 -1.89 -2.73
CA VAL A 384 -28.91 -1.86 -4.20
C VAL A 384 -29.08 -0.40 -4.61
N TYR A 385 -27.99 0.25 -4.99
CA TYR A 385 -28.05 1.46 -5.79
C TYR A 385 -28.26 1.04 -7.25
N VAL A 386 -29.52 1.06 -7.68
CA VAL A 386 -29.87 0.86 -9.09
C VAL A 386 -29.48 2.10 -9.87
N ALA A 387 -28.32 2.10 -10.47
CA ALA A 387 -27.97 3.02 -11.52
C ALA A 387 -28.26 2.36 -12.87
N ASN A 388 -29.37 2.77 -13.49
CA ASN A 388 -29.70 2.44 -14.89
C ASN A 388 -28.75 3.23 -15.80
N GLU A 389 -27.58 2.70 -16.12
CA GLU A 389 -26.79 3.18 -17.27
C GLU A 389 -26.29 2.01 -18.11
N LYS A 390 -26.57 2.17 -19.41
CA LYS A 390 -26.22 1.22 -20.47
C LYS A 390 -24.70 0.96 -20.45
N ARG A 391 -24.31 -0.30 -20.36
CA ARG A 391 -22.94 -0.76 -20.57
C ARG A 391 -22.41 -0.25 -21.92
N SER A 392 -21.51 0.72 -21.91
CA SER A 392 -20.68 1.04 -23.06
C SER A 392 -19.47 0.10 -23.06
N ASN A 393 -19.47 -0.86 -23.95
CA ASN A 393 -18.30 -1.67 -24.28
C ASN A 393 -17.27 -0.79 -25.00
N VAL A 394 -16.51 0.02 -24.27
CA VAL A 394 -15.34 0.67 -24.82
C VAL A 394 -14.19 -0.31 -24.74
N SER A 395 -13.85 -0.89 -25.88
CA SER A 395 -12.74 -1.83 -26.05
C SER A 395 -11.43 -1.25 -25.51
N TYR A 396 -10.64 -2.09 -24.84
CA TYR A 396 -9.28 -1.77 -24.35
C TYR A 396 -8.39 -1.24 -25.48
N LEU A 397 -8.60 -1.68 -26.72
CA LEU A 397 -7.90 -1.25 -27.93
C LEU A 397 -8.21 0.21 -28.33
N SER A 398 -9.43 0.71 -28.08
CA SER A 398 -9.76 2.11 -28.37
C SER A 398 -9.08 3.10 -27.42
N ARG A 399 -8.76 2.68 -26.18
CA ARG A 399 -8.02 3.53 -25.23
C ARG A 399 -6.53 3.59 -25.53
N ILE A 400 -5.95 2.49 -26.03
CA ILE A 400 -4.58 2.49 -26.57
C ILE A 400 -4.51 3.37 -27.81
N GLY A 401 -5.52 3.31 -28.71
CA GLY A 401 -5.65 4.18 -29.87
C GLY A 401 -5.60 5.66 -29.50
N ASN A 402 -6.43 6.08 -28.54
CA ASN A 402 -6.49 7.49 -28.11
C ASN A 402 -5.18 7.96 -27.43
N SER A 403 -4.46 7.05 -26.74
CA SER A 403 -3.14 7.36 -26.17
C SER A 403 -2.07 7.50 -27.25
N LEU A 404 -2.15 6.71 -28.33
CA LEU A 404 -1.23 6.80 -29.47
C LEU A 404 -1.52 8.03 -30.33
N GLU A 405 -2.77 8.45 -30.49
CA GLU A 405 -3.14 9.70 -31.16
C GLU A 405 -2.59 10.91 -30.38
N GLY A 406 -2.70 10.94 -29.05
CA GLY A 406 -2.10 12.00 -28.23
C GLY A 406 -0.56 12.07 -28.35
N VAL A 407 0.12 10.95 -28.56
CA VAL A 407 1.56 10.91 -28.84
C VAL A 407 1.88 11.41 -30.24
N ALA A 408 1.06 11.08 -31.23
CA ALA A 408 1.21 11.57 -32.61
C ALA A 408 1.06 13.09 -32.66
N ASP A 409 0.08 13.67 -31.96
CA ASP A 409 -0.14 15.12 -31.88
C ASP A 409 1.02 15.84 -31.17
N LEU A 410 1.61 15.25 -30.14
CA LEU A 410 2.80 15.79 -29.46
C LEU A 410 4.04 15.73 -30.37
N LEU A 411 4.23 14.67 -31.12
CA LEU A 411 5.32 14.54 -32.08
C LEU A 411 5.16 15.52 -33.26
N GLN A 412 3.91 15.78 -33.69
CA GLN A 412 3.61 16.80 -34.72
C GLN A 412 3.91 18.19 -34.19
N SER A 413 3.55 18.49 -32.94
CA SER A 413 3.83 19.78 -32.29
C SER A 413 5.33 20.00 -32.08
N ALA A 414 6.08 18.96 -31.74
CA ALA A 414 7.53 19.01 -31.59
C ALA A 414 8.25 19.25 -32.94
N LYS A 415 7.73 18.71 -34.04
CA LYS A 415 8.25 18.99 -35.41
C LYS A 415 8.10 20.44 -35.86
N ASN A 416 7.14 21.16 -35.28
CA ASN A 416 6.89 22.59 -35.64
C ASN A 416 7.73 23.55 -34.77
N ILE A 417 8.54 23.04 -33.83
CA ILE A 417 9.41 23.83 -32.92
C ILE A 417 10.91 23.68 -33.33
N ILE A 418 11.24 22.75 -34.21
CA ILE A 418 12.55 22.56 -34.83
C ILE A 418 12.51 23.15 -36.25
#